data_dbdb6f4deadef918ca0d22bb37d5e0fb
#
_entry.id   dbdb6f4deadef918ca0d22bb37d5e0fb
#
_cell.length_a   1.000
_cell.length_b   1.000
_cell.length_c   1.000
_cell.angle_alpha   90.00
_cell.angle_beta   90.00
_cell.angle_gamma   90.00
#
_symmetry.space_group_name_H-M   'P 1'
#
loop_
_entity.id
_entity.type
_entity.pdbx_description
1 polymer ?
#
loop_
_entity_poly.entity_id
_entity_poly.type
_entity_poly.pdbx_seq_one_letter_code
_entity_poly.pdbx_strand_id
1 'polypeptide(L)'
;KLRNLKTVLCGEGYISPEHNGQFCFGATFDLKSQQCNVIESDHTHNINQLTSWFNAAKSSLNSDSLPLLQGRASLRCTSPDYIPIIGKAPIYEKQIDRFAKLRHDAKHKFDCEGAYHEGLFVNIAHGSKGLSSCPLAAKFIASQICNEAPPFTEDILKIISPSRFLIRDLIRGKV
;
A
#
# COMPACT_ATOMS: atom_id res chain seq x y z
N LYS A 1 -28.44 16.39 3.80
CA LYS A 1 -28.42 14.97 3.30
C LYS A 1 -27.08 14.30 3.52
N LEU A 2 -25.95 15.01 3.39
CA LEU A 2 -24.61 14.47 3.66
C LEU A 2 -24.43 14.02 5.12
N ARG A 3 -24.93 14.76 6.09
CA ARG A 3 -24.82 14.45 7.54
C ARG A 3 -25.41 13.11 7.96
N ASN A 4 -26.21 12.47 7.12
CA ASN A 4 -26.80 11.16 7.37
C ASN A 4 -26.01 10.00 6.74
N LEU A 5 -24.85 10.28 6.13
CA LEU A 5 -23.99 9.27 5.55
C LEU A 5 -23.36 8.43 6.67
N LYS A 6 -23.62 7.13 6.68
CA LYS A 6 -23.15 6.18 7.72
C LYS A 6 -22.03 5.25 7.24
N THR A 7 -21.71 5.28 5.96
CA THR A 7 -20.67 4.43 5.37
C THR A 7 -19.89 5.23 4.34
N VAL A 8 -18.70 4.77 4.00
CA VAL A 8 -17.93 5.34 2.90
C VAL A 8 -18.64 5.00 1.59
N LEU A 9 -18.87 6.00 0.77
CA LEU A 9 -19.32 5.81 -0.60
C LEU A 9 -18.12 5.90 -1.54
N CYS A 10 -18.01 4.95 -2.44
CA CYS A 10 -16.97 4.88 -3.46
C CYS A 10 -17.61 4.91 -4.85
N GLY A 11 -17.03 5.72 -5.73
CA GLY A 11 -17.33 5.82 -7.14
C GLY A 11 -16.04 6.04 -7.89
N GLU A 12 -15.95 7.03 -8.77
CA GLU A 12 -14.67 7.46 -9.36
C GLU A 12 -13.70 8.02 -8.31
N GLY A 13 -14.24 8.49 -7.18
CA GLY A 13 -13.54 8.84 -5.96
C GLY A 13 -14.23 8.23 -4.75
N TYR A 14 -14.10 8.86 -3.59
CA TYR A 14 -14.81 8.45 -2.37
C TYR A 14 -15.25 9.65 -1.55
N ILE A 15 -16.23 9.43 -0.67
CA ILE A 15 -16.58 10.34 0.42
C ILE A 15 -16.81 9.52 1.70
N SER A 16 -16.24 9.97 2.82
CA SER A 16 -16.42 9.35 4.13
C SER A 16 -17.66 9.90 4.83
N PRO A 17 -18.20 9.20 5.85
CA PRO A 17 -19.09 9.78 6.84
C PRO A 17 -18.48 11.01 7.51
N GLU A 18 -19.35 11.83 8.08
CA GLU A 18 -18.94 12.98 8.90
C GLU A 18 -18.15 12.51 10.13
N HIS A 19 -17.03 13.16 10.38
CA HIS A 19 -16.27 13.05 11.61
C HIS A 19 -15.89 14.45 12.10
N ASN A 20 -16.29 14.81 13.32
CA ASN A 20 -16.06 16.13 13.91
C ASN A 20 -16.51 17.30 13.01
N GLY A 21 -17.67 17.19 12.38
CA GLY A 21 -18.22 18.22 11.49
C GLY A 21 -17.59 18.29 10.10
N GLN A 22 -16.67 17.37 9.78
CA GLN A 22 -15.94 17.36 8.50
C GLN A 22 -16.19 16.07 7.73
N PHE A 23 -16.19 16.19 6.40
CA PHE A 23 -16.17 15.06 5.45
C PHE A 23 -14.81 14.98 4.78
N CYS A 24 -14.33 13.76 4.55
CA CYS A 24 -13.15 13.54 3.74
C CYS A 24 -13.57 12.95 2.40
N PHE A 25 -13.09 13.54 1.30
CA PHE A 25 -13.31 13.03 -0.05
C PHE A 25 -12.05 13.17 -0.90
N GLY A 26 -11.96 12.40 -1.97
CA GLY A 26 -10.81 12.38 -2.88
C GLY A 26 -10.84 11.14 -3.79
N ALA A 27 -9.76 10.85 -4.49
CA ALA A 27 -8.50 11.54 -4.43
C ALA A 27 -7.89 11.65 -5.82
N THR A 28 -7.08 12.66 -6.02
CA THR A 28 -6.15 12.74 -7.16
C THR A 28 -4.96 11.81 -6.96
N PHE A 29 -4.37 11.35 -8.07
CA PHE A 29 -3.14 10.56 -8.09
C PHE A 29 -2.21 11.09 -9.17
N ASP A 30 -1.02 11.51 -8.78
CA ASP A 30 0.07 11.81 -9.71
C ASP A 30 1.21 10.80 -9.51
N LEU A 31 1.33 9.86 -10.46
CA LEU A 31 2.34 8.80 -10.42
C LEU A 31 3.76 9.31 -10.69
N LYS A 32 3.91 10.53 -11.20
CA LYS A 32 5.21 11.11 -11.56
C LYS A 32 5.72 12.11 -10.55
N SER A 33 4.84 12.70 -9.75
CA SER A 33 5.20 13.67 -8.73
C SER A 33 5.77 13.00 -7.48
N GLN A 34 6.84 13.58 -6.97
CA GLN A 34 7.38 13.29 -5.64
C GLN A 34 7.04 14.39 -4.62
N GLN A 35 6.26 15.37 -5.03
CA GLN A 35 5.84 16.48 -4.18
C GLN A 35 4.59 16.13 -3.39
N CYS A 36 4.53 16.62 -2.15
CA CYS A 36 3.38 16.44 -1.27
C CYS A 36 2.65 17.76 -1.01
N ASN A 37 2.73 18.71 -1.95
CA ASN A 37 2.04 19.97 -1.84
C ASN A 37 0.58 19.81 -2.24
N VAL A 38 -0.30 20.40 -1.45
CA VAL A 38 -1.71 20.55 -1.81
C VAL A 38 -1.82 21.72 -2.80
N ILE A 39 -2.48 21.48 -3.93
CA ILE A 39 -2.70 22.47 -4.97
C ILE A 39 -4.19 22.64 -5.25
N GLU A 40 -4.59 23.84 -5.63
CA GLU A 40 -6.01 24.20 -5.84
C GLU A 40 -6.66 23.39 -6.97
N SER A 41 -5.89 23.05 -8.00
CA SER A 41 -6.38 22.20 -9.10
C SER A 41 -6.82 20.81 -8.62
N ASP A 42 -6.18 20.24 -7.57
CA ASP A 42 -6.58 18.96 -7.00
C ASP A 42 -7.93 19.08 -6.26
N HIS A 43 -8.14 20.18 -5.54
CA HIS A 43 -9.43 20.45 -4.91
C HIS A 43 -10.54 20.57 -5.95
N THR A 44 -10.30 21.35 -7.00
CA THR A 44 -11.26 21.52 -8.11
C THR A 44 -11.57 20.18 -8.78
N HIS A 45 -10.55 19.37 -9.05
CA HIS A 45 -10.72 18.03 -9.63
C HIS A 45 -11.56 17.13 -8.71
N ASN A 46 -11.23 17.07 -7.45
CA ASN A 46 -11.93 16.22 -6.48
C ASN A 46 -13.40 16.64 -6.27
N ILE A 47 -13.70 17.96 -6.28
CA ILE A 47 -15.09 18.45 -6.24
C ILE A 47 -15.84 18.01 -7.50
N ASN A 48 -15.27 18.26 -8.68
CA ASN A 48 -15.91 17.91 -9.95
C ASN A 48 -16.16 16.40 -10.03
N GLN A 49 -15.19 15.60 -9.65
CA GLN A 49 -15.30 14.15 -9.60
C GLN A 49 -16.41 13.72 -8.64
N LEU A 50 -16.43 14.21 -7.40
CA LEU A 50 -17.44 13.83 -6.41
C LEU A 50 -18.84 14.24 -6.88
N THR A 51 -19.00 15.45 -7.42
CA THR A 51 -20.29 15.96 -7.87
C THR A 51 -20.79 15.34 -9.16
N SER A 52 -19.93 14.69 -9.95
CA SER A 52 -20.34 13.98 -11.16
C SER A 52 -21.20 12.76 -10.88
N TRP A 53 -20.89 12.01 -9.83
CA TRP A 53 -21.58 10.75 -9.49
C TRP A 53 -22.42 10.84 -8.20
N PHE A 54 -22.18 11.81 -7.32
CA PHE A 54 -22.89 11.95 -6.06
C PHE A 54 -23.74 13.23 -6.00
N ASN A 55 -24.99 13.12 -6.45
CA ASN A 55 -25.89 14.25 -6.56
C ASN A 55 -26.12 15.03 -5.23
N ALA A 56 -26.05 14.36 -4.08
CA ALA A 56 -26.18 15.03 -2.80
C ALA A 56 -25.03 16.00 -2.51
N ALA A 57 -23.86 15.82 -3.12
CA ALA A 57 -22.73 16.73 -3.00
C ALA A 57 -22.91 18.00 -3.84
N LYS A 58 -23.61 17.95 -4.98
CA LYS A 58 -23.85 19.10 -5.86
C LYS A 58 -24.49 20.30 -5.17
N SER A 59 -25.39 20.03 -4.21
CA SER A 59 -26.07 21.10 -3.45
C SER A 59 -25.26 21.61 -2.26
N SER A 60 -24.15 20.97 -1.93
CA SER A 60 -23.35 21.27 -0.75
C SER A 60 -21.94 21.75 -1.08
N LEU A 61 -21.45 21.48 -2.28
CA LEU A 61 -20.12 21.84 -2.76
C LEU A 61 -20.23 22.58 -4.07
N ASN A 62 -19.70 23.79 -4.10
CA ASN A 62 -19.59 24.64 -5.29
C ASN A 62 -18.21 25.30 -5.29
N SER A 63 -17.92 26.13 -6.31
CA SER A 63 -16.68 26.89 -6.40
C SER A 63 -16.40 27.77 -5.19
N ASP A 64 -17.46 28.28 -4.53
CA ASP A 64 -17.33 29.14 -3.35
C ASP A 64 -16.87 28.35 -2.12
N SER A 65 -16.94 27.02 -2.16
CA SER A 65 -16.45 26.12 -1.10
C SER A 65 -14.94 25.91 -1.12
N LEU A 66 -14.26 26.23 -2.24
CA LEU A 66 -12.80 26.00 -2.39
C LEU A 66 -11.94 26.62 -1.29
N PRO A 67 -12.17 27.89 -0.88
CA PRO A 67 -11.36 28.51 0.16
C PRO A 67 -11.50 27.87 1.56
N LEU A 68 -12.57 27.08 1.75
CA LEU A 68 -12.87 26.39 3.03
C LEU A 68 -12.29 24.98 3.09
N LEU A 69 -11.75 24.46 1.98
CA LEU A 69 -11.22 23.12 1.91
C LEU A 69 -9.84 23.04 2.52
N GLN A 70 -9.65 22.05 3.37
CA GLN A 70 -8.36 21.62 3.82
C GLN A 70 -7.95 20.39 3.02
N GLY A 71 -6.71 20.33 2.58
CA GLY A 71 -6.18 19.23 1.80
C GLY A 71 -5.01 18.53 2.49
N ARG A 72 -4.81 17.29 2.10
CA ARG A 72 -3.62 16.53 2.44
C ARG A 72 -3.11 15.81 1.21
N ALA A 73 -1.84 16.01 0.90
CA ALA A 73 -1.11 15.24 -0.09
C ALA A 73 0.01 14.46 0.59
N SER A 74 0.29 13.26 0.13
CA SER A 74 1.41 12.46 0.61
C SER A 74 1.78 11.37 -0.38
N LEU A 75 3.00 10.86 -0.27
CA LEU A 75 3.45 9.73 -1.07
C LEU A 75 2.81 8.43 -0.57
N ARG A 76 2.38 7.61 -1.52
CA ARG A 76 1.87 6.27 -1.26
C ARG A 76 2.93 5.25 -1.67
N CYS A 77 3.40 4.46 -0.71
CA CYS A 77 4.30 3.35 -1.00
C CYS A 77 3.52 2.18 -1.60
N THR A 78 3.90 1.78 -2.81
CA THR A 78 3.37 0.60 -3.50
C THR A 78 4.53 -0.23 -4.03
N SER A 79 4.34 -1.55 -4.11
CA SER A 79 5.23 -2.45 -4.83
C SER A 79 4.81 -2.55 -6.30
N PRO A 80 5.68 -3.02 -7.20
CA PRO A 80 5.34 -3.21 -8.61
C PRO A 80 4.19 -4.19 -8.88
N ASP A 81 3.90 -5.09 -7.95
CA ASP A 81 2.83 -6.08 -8.02
C ASP A 81 1.62 -5.71 -7.14
N TYR A 82 1.65 -4.54 -6.51
CA TYR A 82 0.62 -4.05 -5.58
C TYR A 82 0.36 -4.95 -4.36
N ILE A 83 1.28 -5.87 -4.07
CA ILE A 83 1.22 -6.75 -2.89
C ILE A 83 2.16 -6.19 -1.81
N PRO A 84 1.78 -6.13 -0.54
CA PRO A 84 2.64 -5.66 0.53
C PRO A 84 3.96 -6.44 0.62
N ILE A 85 4.97 -5.81 1.19
CA ILE A 85 6.27 -6.40 1.47
C ILE A 85 6.39 -6.55 2.98
N ILE A 86 6.39 -7.79 3.47
CA ILE A 86 6.29 -8.07 4.90
C ILE A 86 7.25 -9.21 5.27
N GLY A 87 8.06 -9.03 6.31
CA GLY A 87 8.94 -10.08 6.86
C GLY A 87 10.34 -9.59 7.20
N LYS A 88 11.26 -10.53 7.41
CA LYS A 88 12.66 -10.24 7.72
C LYS A 88 13.34 -9.47 6.60
N ALA A 89 14.13 -8.44 6.93
CA ALA A 89 14.86 -7.65 5.95
C ALA A 89 16.04 -8.45 5.36
N PRO A 90 16.10 -8.69 4.04
CA PRO A 90 17.17 -9.47 3.43
C PRO A 90 18.49 -8.69 3.38
N ILE A 91 19.61 -9.41 3.54
CA ILE A 91 20.94 -8.92 3.21
C ILE A 91 21.14 -9.19 1.73
N TYR A 92 21.03 -8.16 0.89
CA TYR A 92 20.89 -8.26 -0.57
C TYR A 92 22.00 -9.10 -1.21
N GLU A 93 23.26 -8.78 -0.96
CA GLU A 93 24.42 -9.47 -1.56
C GLU A 93 24.46 -10.93 -1.14
N LYS A 94 24.28 -11.21 0.15
CA LYS A 94 24.28 -12.59 0.66
C LYS A 94 23.11 -13.42 0.14
N GLN A 95 21.97 -12.79 -0.16
CA GLN A 95 20.84 -13.47 -0.80
C GLN A 95 21.16 -13.85 -2.25
N ILE A 96 21.82 -12.95 -3.01
CA ILE A 96 22.26 -13.22 -4.38
C ILE A 96 23.18 -14.46 -4.42
N ASP A 97 24.20 -14.46 -3.57
CA ASP A 97 25.16 -15.56 -3.51
C ASP A 97 24.47 -16.88 -3.11
N ARG A 98 23.62 -16.83 -2.09
CA ARG A 98 22.94 -18.01 -1.56
C ARG A 98 21.98 -18.64 -2.57
N PHE A 99 21.28 -17.82 -3.34
CA PHE A 99 20.28 -18.25 -4.31
C PHE A 99 20.78 -18.21 -5.77
N ALA A 100 22.08 -18.07 -6.00
CA ALA A 100 22.69 -17.96 -7.33
C ALA A 100 22.29 -19.09 -8.30
N LYS A 101 22.04 -20.31 -7.79
CA LYS A 101 21.62 -21.47 -8.59
C LYS A 101 20.29 -21.24 -9.33
N LEU A 102 19.43 -20.32 -8.85
CA LEU A 102 18.17 -19.99 -9.53
C LEU A 102 18.37 -19.37 -10.92
N ARG A 103 19.56 -18.85 -11.22
CA ARG A 103 19.91 -18.36 -12.57
C ARG A 103 19.92 -19.48 -13.62
N HIS A 104 20.20 -20.71 -13.20
CA HIS A 104 20.34 -21.88 -14.07
C HIS A 104 19.18 -22.86 -13.90
N ASP A 105 18.64 -22.97 -12.70
CA ASP A 105 17.52 -23.85 -12.37
C ASP A 105 16.48 -23.11 -11.52
N ALA A 106 15.46 -22.58 -12.19
CA ALA A 106 14.36 -21.83 -11.54
C ALA A 106 13.55 -22.66 -10.53
N LYS A 107 13.68 -24.00 -10.56
CA LYS A 107 12.95 -24.91 -9.66
C LYS A 107 13.85 -25.48 -8.56
N HIS A 108 15.11 -25.03 -8.50
CA HIS A 108 16.04 -25.50 -7.48
C HIS A 108 15.48 -25.29 -6.07
N LYS A 109 15.46 -26.33 -5.27
CA LYS A 109 15.07 -26.28 -3.86
C LYS A 109 16.31 -26.06 -3.00
N PHE A 110 16.21 -25.16 -2.06
CA PHE A 110 17.27 -24.87 -1.10
C PHE A 110 16.92 -25.44 0.27
N ASP A 111 17.87 -26.10 0.89
CA ASP A 111 17.76 -26.63 2.25
C ASP A 111 18.20 -25.60 3.30
N CYS A 112 18.29 -24.32 2.90
CA CYS A 112 18.73 -23.25 3.77
C CYS A 112 17.78 -22.05 3.69
N GLU A 113 17.63 -21.37 4.82
CA GLU A 113 16.95 -20.09 4.86
C GLU A 113 17.73 -18.99 4.12
N GLY A 114 17.06 -17.94 3.71
CA GLY A 114 17.69 -16.73 3.20
C GLY A 114 18.62 -16.07 4.23
N ALA A 115 19.46 -15.16 3.77
CA ALA A 115 20.27 -14.32 4.65
C ALA A 115 19.52 -13.04 4.99
N TYR A 116 19.34 -12.78 6.29
CA TYR A 116 18.57 -11.65 6.79
C TYR A 116 19.36 -10.87 7.84
N HIS A 117 19.04 -9.57 7.96
CA HIS A 117 19.51 -8.78 9.10
C HIS A 117 18.81 -9.24 10.36
N GLU A 118 19.60 -9.45 11.43
CA GLU A 118 19.07 -9.85 12.73
C GLU A 118 18.17 -8.75 13.32
N GLY A 119 17.02 -9.15 13.83
CA GLY A 119 16.07 -8.24 14.48
C GLY A 119 15.42 -7.18 13.58
N LEU A 120 15.71 -7.16 12.27
CA LEU A 120 15.18 -6.16 11.35
C LEU A 120 14.05 -6.75 10.49
N PHE A 121 12.90 -6.09 10.53
CA PHE A 121 11.71 -6.46 9.76
C PHE A 121 11.23 -5.31 8.90
N VAL A 122 10.59 -5.61 7.80
CA VAL A 122 9.90 -4.65 6.93
C VAL A 122 8.41 -4.92 6.91
N ASN A 123 7.62 -3.83 6.89
CA ASN A 123 6.17 -3.87 6.78
C ASN A 123 5.73 -2.64 5.98
N ILE A 124 5.77 -2.75 4.64
CA ILE A 124 5.62 -1.61 3.72
C ILE A 124 4.80 -1.98 2.48
N ALA A 125 4.58 -1.00 1.63
CA ALA A 125 3.93 -1.15 0.32
C ALA A 125 2.46 -1.64 0.38
N HIS A 126 1.72 -1.27 1.42
CA HIS A 126 0.31 -1.62 1.56
C HIS A 126 -0.62 -0.88 0.58
N GLY A 127 -0.11 0.11 -0.13
CA GLY A 127 -0.89 0.91 -1.08
C GLY A 127 -2.09 1.59 -0.43
N SER A 128 -3.28 1.38 -1.00
CA SER A 128 -4.55 1.89 -0.45
C SER A 128 -5.20 0.95 0.58
N LYS A 129 -4.64 -0.22 0.83
CA LYS A 129 -5.26 -1.29 1.65
C LYS A 129 -4.65 -1.40 3.06
N GLY A 130 -3.88 -0.39 3.51
CA GLY A 130 -3.16 -0.44 4.78
C GLY A 130 -4.06 -0.73 5.99
N LEU A 131 -5.22 -0.08 6.08
CA LEU A 131 -6.15 -0.30 7.20
C LEU A 131 -6.63 -1.75 7.33
N SER A 132 -6.77 -2.47 6.23
CA SER A 132 -7.20 -3.89 6.23
C SER A 132 -6.04 -4.87 6.33
N SER A 133 -4.86 -4.55 5.77
CA SER A 133 -3.73 -5.48 5.68
C SER A 133 -2.70 -5.32 6.81
N CYS A 134 -2.51 -4.11 7.36
CA CYS A 134 -1.51 -3.89 8.42
C CYS A 134 -1.77 -4.70 9.72
N PRO A 135 -3.00 -4.87 10.22
CA PRO A 135 -3.21 -5.65 11.44
C PRO A 135 -2.74 -7.11 11.29
N LEU A 136 -3.04 -7.73 10.15
CA LEU A 136 -2.61 -9.11 9.90
C LEU A 136 -1.10 -9.20 9.61
N ALA A 137 -0.53 -8.19 8.94
CA ALA A 137 0.91 -8.07 8.75
C ALA A 137 1.66 -7.92 10.08
N ALA A 138 1.13 -7.11 11.00
CA ALA A 138 1.69 -6.95 12.34
C ALA A 138 1.65 -8.27 13.12
N LYS A 139 0.54 -9.02 13.05
CA LYS A 139 0.42 -10.34 13.65
C LYS A 139 1.47 -11.32 13.09
N PHE A 140 1.71 -11.28 11.78
CA PHE A 140 2.75 -12.10 11.16
C PHE A 140 4.15 -11.73 11.66
N ILE A 141 4.51 -10.45 11.71
CA ILE A 141 5.82 -10.03 12.25
C ILE A 141 5.95 -10.44 13.72
N ALA A 142 4.92 -10.26 14.55
CA ALA A 142 4.91 -10.70 15.94
C ALA A 142 5.15 -12.22 16.05
N SER A 143 4.50 -13.04 15.23
CA SER A 143 4.73 -14.49 15.22
C SER A 143 6.17 -14.86 14.88
N GLN A 144 6.80 -14.12 13.96
CA GLN A 144 8.23 -14.31 13.61
C GLN A 144 9.16 -13.97 14.77
N ILE A 145 8.86 -12.91 15.53
CA ILE A 145 9.65 -12.47 16.68
C ILE A 145 9.50 -13.45 17.85
N CYS A 146 8.28 -13.94 18.07
CA CYS A 146 7.95 -14.85 19.18
C CYS A 146 8.18 -16.33 18.84
N ASN A 147 8.67 -16.67 17.65
CA ASN A 147 8.81 -18.05 17.14
C ASN A 147 7.49 -18.83 17.18
N GLU A 148 6.39 -18.18 16.86
CA GLU A 148 5.06 -18.77 16.74
C GLU A 148 4.75 -19.15 15.31
N ALA A 149 3.73 -19.99 15.12
CA ALA A 149 3.25 -20.35 13.78
C ALA A 149 2.72 -19.10 13.05
N PRO A 150 3.13 -18.88 11.78
CA PRO A 150 2.67 -17.73 11.01
C PRO A 150 1.16 -17.85 10.72
N PRO A 151 0.41 -16.70 10.65
CA PRO A 151 -1.01 -16.71 10.35
C PRO A 151 -1.30 -16.87 8.85
N PHE A 152 -0.32 -17.22 8.05
CA PHE A 152 -0.38 -17.34 6.60
C PHE A 152 0.07 -18.74 6.14
N THR A 153 -0.48 -19.17 5.01
CA THR A 153 0.01 -20.35 4.29
C THR A 153 1.36 -20.05 3.62
N GLU A 154 2.12 -21.09 3.29
CA GLU A 154 3.42 -20.94 2.61
C GLU A 154 3.35 -20.14 1.31
N ASP A 155 2.27 -20.28 0.54
CA ASP A 155 2.10 -19.55 -0.71
C ASP A 155 1.94 -18.05 -0.47
N ILE A 156 1.20 -17.67 0.57
CA ILE A 156 1.08 -16.25 0.96
C ILE A 156 2.44 -15.73 1.45
N LEU A 157 3.17 -16.51 2.26
CA LEU A 157 4.51 -16.13 2.73
C LEU A 157 5.47 -15.85 1.58
N LYS A 158 5.43 -16.64 0.51
CA LYS A 158 6.25 -16.43 -0.70
C LYS A 158 5.91 -15.09 -1.39
N ILE A 159 4.63 -14.80 -1.58
CA ILE A 159 4.19 -13.60 -2.32
C ILE A 159 4.33 -12.29 -1.54
N ILE A 160 4.34 -12.31 -0.20
CA ILE A 160 4.59 -11.13 0.63
C ILE A 160 6.07 -10.95 0.98
N SER A 161 6.92 -11.94 0.70
CA SER A 161 8.33 -11.97 1.08
C SER A 161 9.10 -10.74 0.58
N PRO A 162 9.93 -10.12 1.43
CA PRO A 162 10.84 -9.05 1.00
C PRO A 162 11.85 -9.47 -0.07
N SER A 163 12.18 -10.75 -0.16
CA SER A 163 13.12 -11.29 -1.15
C SER A 163 12.47 -11.64 -2.49
N ARG A 164 11.13 -11.55 -2.64
CA ARG A 164 10.43 -12.07 -3.82
C ARG A 164 10.86 -11.43 -5.14
N PHE A 165 11.17 -10.14 -5.14
CA PHE A 165 11.64 -9.45 -6.36
C PHE A 165 13.05 -9.88 -6.72
N LEU A 166 13.94 -10.01 -5.73
CA LEU A 166 15.29 -10.51 -5.94
C LEU A 166 15.28 -11.95 -6.49
N ILE A 167 14.49 -12.84 -5.88
CA ILE A 167 14.32 -14.23 -6.35
C ILE A 167 13.82 -14.25 -7.81
N ARG A 168 12.80 -13.43 -8.12
CA ARG A 168 12.29 -13.30 -9.49
C ARG A 168 13.34 -12.81 -10.46
N ASP A 169 14.16 -11.85 -10.07
CA ASP A 169 15.16 -11.24 -10.92
C ASP A 169 16.38 -12.19 -11.12
N LEU A 170 16.73 -13.00 -10.11
CA LEU A 170 17.69 -14.12 -10.26
C LEU A 170 17.20 -15.14 -11.29
N ILE A 171 15.95 -15.61 -11.19
CA ILE A 171 15.35 -16.55 -12.13
C ILE A 171 15.36 -16.00 -13.57
N ARG A 172 15.22 -14.69 -13.74
CA ARG A 172 15.23 -14.01 -15.04
C ARG A 172 16.62 -13.62 -15.54
N GLY A 173 17.67 -13.93 -14.80
CA GLY A 173 19.05 -13.56 -15.14
C GLY A 173 19.28 -12.05 -15.18
N LYS A 174 18.57 -11.27 -14.37
CA LYS A 174 18.72 -9.81 -14.30
C LYS A 174 19.71 -9.36 -13.23
N VAL A 175 20.02 -10.26 -12.32
CA VAL A 175 20.95 -10.05 -11.19
C VAL A 175 21.87 -11.25 -11.09
#